data_474fb8ae4d07382bf736d73facd458cb
#
_entry.id   474fb8ae4d07382bf736d73facd458cb
#
_cell.length_a   1.000
_cell.length_b   1.000
_cell.length_c   1.000
_cell.angle_alpha   90.00
_cell.angle_beta   90.00
_cell.angle_gamma   90.00
#
_symmetry.space_group_name_H-M   'P 1'
#
loop_
_entity.id
_entity.type
_entity.pdbx_description
1 polymer ?
#
loop_
_entity_poly.entity_id
_entity_poly.type
_entity_poly.pdbx_seq_one_letter_code
_entity_poly.pdbx_strand_id
1 'polypeptide(L)'
;MTEVTRATALTAATALAAATAAEPAAARPRSARRATRALVGLAGLVGLVGCLAGCGVLPPLPEAVPTSLEATPSMSAAAGTDATPAAVGTLSPDGFDAAQRMAVRIRNVGCGSLSTGSGFAIDDHTLVTNRHVVADSASLEISTYDGRDVQAQAASTTPIADLALVRTVDPLPAAAGLAPTDPQRGASVTVAGYPLGSRLTLTRGNVIGATTDPLHDNLGEVLVTDAVVEPGSSGSAVLDAQGRVVGVVYAKGEDGTSFVVPVSTLRAMLDDEAEVTPAPTCTQ
;
A
#
# COMPACT_ATOMS: atom_id res chain seq x y z
N MET A 1 17.13 -26.24 66.05
CA MET A 1 16.51 -27.57 66.24
C MET A 1 15.59 -27.74 65.07
N THR A 2 15.75 -28.51 64.12
CA THR A 2 16.32 -29.78 63.73
C THR A 2 16.18 -29.80 62.20
N GLU A 3 17.23 -29.86 61.48
CA GLU A 3 17.78 -31.03 60.75
C GLU A 3 16.82 -31.64 59.70
N VAL A 4 17.24 -31.56 58.43
CA VAL A 4 18.01 -32.52 57.62
C VAL A 4 17.12 -33.57 56.97
N THR A 5 17.15 -33.71 55.67
CA THR A 5 17.83 -34.81 54.97
C THR A 5 17.57 -34.77 53.46
N ARG A 6 18.67 -34.69 52.69
CA ARG A 6 19.10 -35.31 51.46
C ARG A 6 18.27 -36.50 50.96
N ALA A 7 18.11 -36.52 49.64
CA ALA A 7 18.35 -37.71 48.85
C ALA A 7 18.56 -37.39 47.37
N THR A 8 19.74 -37.64 46.93
CA THR A 8 20.29 -37.85 45.61
C THR A 8 19.68 -39.09 44.93
N ALA A 9 19.36 -39.01 43.62
CA ALA A 9 19.43 -40.19 42.76
C ALA A 9 19.73 -39.74 41.30
N LEU A 10 20.90 -40.09 40.96
CA LEU A 10 21.57 -40.13 39.67
C LEU A 10 21.13 -41.40 38.94
N THR A 11 20.69 -41.33 37.67
CA THR A 11 20.81 -42.44 36.74
C THR A 11 21.02 -41.95 35.31
N ALA A 12 22.14 -42.33 34.80
CA ALA A 12 22.62 -42.17 33.44
C ALA A 12 22.10 -43.34 32.53
N ALA A 13 22.42 -43.20 31.28
CA ALA A 13 22.43 -44.15 30.17
C ALA A 13 21.17 -44.07 29.29
N THR A 14 21.23 -44.07 27.98
CA THR A 14 22.19 -44.67 27.08
C THR A 14 21.97 -44.09 25.69
N ALA A 15 23.05 -43.83 24.99
CA ALA A 15 23.08 -43.52 23.55
C ALA A 15 22.68 -44.76 22.73
N LEU A 16 21.90 -44.55 21.66
CA LEU A 16 21.81 -45.51 20.55
C LEU A 16 21.87 -44.75 19.25
N ALA A 17 23.01 -44.83 18.61
CA ALA A 17 23.21 -44.43 17.23
C ALA A 17 22.53 -45.45 16.30
N ALA A 18 21.75 -44.95 15.35
CA ALA A 18 21.38 -45.75 14.17
C ALA A 18 21.64 -44.86 12.93
N ALA A 19 22.77 -45.17 12.30
CA ALA A 19 23.04 -44.77 10.93
C ALA A 19 22.24 -45.71 10.02
N THR A 20 21.56 -45.18 8.99
CA THR A 20 21.39 -45.89 7.72
C THR A 20 20.84 -44.98 6.63
N ALA A 21 21.63 -44.96 5.59
CA ALA A 21 21.32 -45.07 4.16
C ALA A 21 20.79 -43.82 3.47
N ALA A 22 21.73 -43.22 2.75
CA ALA A 22 21.49 -42.34 1.63
C ALA A 22 20.93 -43.14 0.45
N GLU A 23 19.80 -42.74 -0.09
CA GLU A 23 19.28 -43.17 -1.37
C GLU A 23 19.72 -42.22 -2.48
N PRO A 24 20.13 -42.72 -3.66
CA PRO A 24 20.64 -41.85 -4.73
C PRO A 24 19.52 -41.17 -5.48
N ALA A 25 19.68 -39.90 -5.72
CA ALA A 25 18.80 -39.07 -6.52
C ALA A 25 18.68 -39.59 -7.96
N ALA A 26 17.46 -39.89 -8.37
CA ALA A 26 17.10 -40.22 -9.74
C ALA A 26 17.23 -38.96 -10.63
N ALA A 27 18.11 -39.08 -11.63
CA ALA A 27 18.29 -38.09 -12.69
C ALA A 27 17.04 -37.98 -13.56
N ARG A 28 16.46 -36.76 -13.65
CA ARG A 28 15.39 -36.43 -14.58
C ARG A 28 15.98 -36.16 -15.98
N PRO A 29 15.39 -36.66 -17.07
CA PRO A 29 15.89 -36.42 -18.42
C PRO A 29 15.60 -34.98 -18.86
N ARG A 30 16.62 -34.33 -19.41
CA ARG A 30 16.51 -33.03 -20.09
C ARG A 30 15.72 -33.24 -21.40
N SER A 31 14.52 -32.66 -21.48
CA SER A 31 13.79 -32.56 -22.74
C SER A 31 14.45 -31.52 -23.64
N ALA A 32 15.04 -31.99 -24.74
CA ALA A 32 15.56 -31.17 -25.83
C ALA A 32 14.37 -30.45 -26.53
N ARG A 33 14.28 -29.15 -26.40
CA ARG A 33 13.39 -28.34 -27.23
C ARG A 33 14.04 -28.15 -28.60
N ARG A 34 13.49 -28.80 -29.60
CA ARG A 34 13.80 -28.61 -31.02
C ARG A 34 13.46 -27.18 -31.43
N ALA A 35 14.45 -26.43 -31.91
CA ALA A 35 14.29 -25.18 -32.63
C ALA A 35 13.68 -25.49 -34.01
N THR A 36 12.45 -25.04 -34.23
CA THR A 36 11.85 -25.03 -35.56
C THR A 36 12.12 -23.63 -36.16
N ARG A 37 13.07 -23.60 -37.09
CA ARG A 37 13.26 -22.47 -37.99
C ARG A 37 12.17 -22.52 -39.05
N ALA A 38 11.28 -21.51 -39.07
CA ALA A 38 10.41 -21.25 -40.21
C ALA A 38 11.02 -20.12 -41.03
N LEU A 39 11.50 -20.46 -42.21
CA LEU A 39 11.81 -19.58 -43.34
C LEU A 39 10.46 -19.23 -44.02
N VAL A 40 10.12 -17.96 -44.11
CA VAL A 40 9.16 -17.41 -45.08
C VAL A 40 9.75 -16.06 -45.45
N GLY A 41 10.33 -15.83 -46.59
CA GLY A 41 9.70 -15.72 -47.90
C GLY A 41 9.62 -14.24 -48.23
N LEU A 42 10.72 -13.77 -48.89
CA LEU A 42 10.91 -12.43 -49.49
C LEU A 42 10.16 -12.40 -50.84
N ALA A 43 9.11 -11.59 -50.99
CA ALA A 43 8.63 -11.15 -52.31
C ALA A 43 7.66 -9.96 -52.14
N GLY A 44 7.92 -8.89 -52.88
CA GLY A 44 6.92 -7.87 -53.15
C GLY A 44 7.40 -6.41 -53.08
N LEU A 45 8.37 -6.06 -53.90
CA LEU A 45 8.69 -4.69 -54.28
C LEU A 45 7.82 -4.34 -55.51
N VAL A 46 7.20 -3.19 -55.55
CA VAL A 46 6.90 -2.33 -56.72
C VAL A 46 5.54 -1.61 -56.55
N GLY A 47 5.63 -0.28 -56.59
CA GLY A 47 4.62 0.58 -57.21
C GLY A 47 3.78 1.43 -56.25
N LEU A 48 3.97 2.66 -56.10
CA LEU A 48 3.44 3.73 -56.94
C LEU A 48 3.71 5.10 -56.28
N VAL A 49 4.50 5.90 -56.95
CA VAL A 49 4.59 7.35 -56.71
C VAL A 49 3.28 7.99 -57.23
N GLY A 50 2.52 8.60 -56.33
CA GLY A 50 1.33 9.37 -56.63
C GLY A 50 1.39 10.70 -55.90
N CYS A 51 1.90 11.75 -56.55
CA CYS A 51 1.70 13.13 -56.14
C CYS A 51 0.23 13.50 -56.21
N LEU A 52 -0.38 13.91 -55.10
CA LEU A 52 -1.56 14.75 -55.13
C LEU A 52 -1.38 15.87 -54.11
N ALA A 53 -1.12 17.06 -54.65
CA ALA A 53 -1.28 18.32 -53.93
C ALA A 53 -2.77 18.48 -53.55
N GLY A 54 -3.08 18.28 -52.28
CA GLY A 54 -4.37 18.60 -51.71
C GLY A 54 -4.26 19.88 -50.88
N CYS A 55 -4.76 20.98 -51.42
CA CYS A 55 -4.99 22.20 -50.65
C CYS A 55 -5.97 21.88 -49.54
N GLY A 56 -5.46 21.73 -48.33
CA GLY A 56 -6.32 21.61 -47.14
C GLY A 56 -6.94 22.96 -46.79
N VAL A 57 -8.21 23.08 -47.03
CA VAL A 57 -9.05 24.15 -46.46
C VAL A 57 -9.14 23.92 -44.98
N LEU A 58 -8.51 24.80 -44.18
CA LEU A 58 -8.68 24.85 -42.73
C LEU A 58 -10.13 25.19 -42.41
N PRO A 59 -10.81 24.46 -41.52
CA PRO A 59 -12.13 24.86 -41.06
C PRO A 59 -12.02 26.21 -40.33
N PRO A 60 -13.05 27.09 -40.44
CA PRO A 60 -13.06 28.36 -39.73
C PRO A 60 -13.07 28.12 -38.23
N LEU A 61 -12.29 28.92 -37.51
CA LEU A 61 -12.28 28.99 -36.06
C LEU A 61 -13.70 29.32 -35.55
N PRO A 62 -14.18 28.68 -34.48
CA PRO A 62 -15.48 29.04 -33.90
C PRO A 62 -15.42 30.50 -33.40
N GLU A 63 -16.47 31.23 -33.76
CA GLU A 63 -16.69 32.60 -33.33
C GLU A 63 -16.63 32.73 -31.82
N ALA A 64 -16.05 33.83 -31.34
CA ALA A 64 -15.92 34.18 -29.95
C ALA A 64 -17.26 34.10 -29.22
N VAL A 65 -17.32 33.34 -28.13
CA VAL A 65 -18.43 33.29 -27.21
C VAL A 65 -18.68 34.70 -26.62
N PRO A 66 -19.88 35.25 -26.65
CA PRO A 66 -20.15 36.55 -26.09
C PRO A 66 -19.98 36.49 -24.55
N THR A 67 -19.10 37.35 -24.05
CA THR A 67 -18.93 37.58 -22.61
C THR A 67 -20.12 38.44 -22.13
N SER A 68 -21.21 37.78 -21.75
CA SER A 68 -22.26 38.39 -20.94
C SER A 68 -22.32 37.63 -19.62
N LEU A 69 -21.65 38.15 -18.62
CA LEU A 69 -21.89 37.77 -17.23
C LEU A 69 -23.19 38.47 -16.79
N GLU A 70 -24.32 37.82 -16.98
CA GLU A 70 -25.54 38.22 -16.25
C GLU A 70 -25.41 37.78 -14.80
N ALA A 71 -25.49 38.77 -13.91
CA ALA A 71 -25.50 38.59 -12.47
C ALA A 71 -26.69 37.72 -12.05
N THR A 72 -26.44 36.54 -11.53
CA THR A 72 -27.46 35.70 -10.89
C THR A 72 -27.97 36.34 -9.59
N PRO A 73 -29.27 36.28 -9.33
CA PRO A 73 -29.84 36.90 -8.12
C PRO A 73 -29.40 36.15 -6.87
N SER A 74 -29.00 36.92 -5.86
CA SER A 74 -28.72 36.50 -4.51
C SER A 74 -29.92 35.77 -3.91
N MET A 75 -29.82 34.44 -3.74
CA MET A 75 -30.79 33.68 -2.93
C MET A 75 -30.45 33.88 -1.44
N SER A 76 -31.35 34.58 -0.78
CA SER A 76 -31.37 34.74 0.68
C SER A 76 -31.46 33.39 1.36
N ALA A 77 -30.48 33.04 2.18
CA ALA A 77 -30.46 31.82 2.99
C ALA A 77 -31.53 31.92 4.08
N ALA A 78 -32.52 31.06 4.02
CA ALA A 78 -33.38 30.80 5.16
C ALA A 78 -32.58 29.98 6.20
N ALA A 79 -32.51 30.51 7.42
CA ALA A 79 -31.92 29.84 8.56
C ALA A 79 -32.71 28.58 8.92
N GLY A 80 -32.14 27.43 8.61
CA GLY A 80 -32.55 26.14 9.12
C GLY A 80 -31.44 25.62 10.04
N THR A 81 -31.70 25.62 11.31
CA THR A 81 -30.92 24.89 12.31
C THR A 81 -31.09 23.42 12.04
N ASP A 82 -29.99 22.74 11.60
CA ASP A 82 -29.75 21.35 11.96
C ASP A 82 -28.34 20.91 11.50
N ALA A 83 -27.65 20.33 12.47
CA ALA A 83 -26.49 19.45 12.38
C ALA A 83 -25.58 19.68 11.18
N THR A 84 -24.54 20.48 11.38
CA THR A 84 -23.37 20.54 10.50
C THR A 84 -22.83 19.14 10.31
N PRO A 85 -22.85 18.55 9.10
CA PRO A 85 -22.04 17.38 8.83
C PRO A 85 -20.59 17.79 9.05
N ALA A 86 -19.86 17.02 9.86
CA ALA A 86 -18.44 17.24 10.04
C ALA A 86 -17.79 17.38 8.66
N ALA A 87 -17.19 18.53 8.41
CA ALA A 87 -16.63 18.89 7.14
C ALA A 87 -15.60 17.84 6.73
N VAL A 88 -15.90 17.07 5.69
CA VAL A 88 -14.89 16.36 4.93
C VAL A 88 -13.94 17.43 4.42
N GLY A 89 -12.77 17.50 5.06
CA GLY A 89 -11.62 18.31 4.77
C GLY A 89 -11.86 19.67 4.14
N THR A 90 -11.66 20.73 4.92
CA THR A 90 -11.43 22.07 4.35
C THR A 90 -10.24 21.94 3.40
N LEU A 91 -10.47 22.10 2.09
CA LEU A 91 -9.38 22.15 1.13
C LEU A 91 -8.45 23.28 1.55
N SER A 92 -7.18 23.00 1.64
CA SER A 92 -6.19 24.03 1.84
C SER A 92 -5.97 24.85 0.55
N PRO A 93 -5.22 25.95 0.61
CA PRO A 93 -4.98 26.82 -0.55
C PRO A 93 -4.41 26.11 -1.77
N ASP A 94 -3.74 24.95 -1.60
CA ASP A 94 -3.20 24.11 -2.67
C ASP A 94 -4.22 23.14 -3.29
N GLY A 95 -5.47 23.11 -2.78
CA GLY A 95 -6.54 22.27 -3.30
C GLY A 95 -6.55 20.84 -2.81
N PHE A 96 -5.69 20.49 -1.82
CA PHE A 96 -5.66 19.15 -1.23
C PHE A 96 -6.29 19.14 0.17
N ASP A 97 -6.96 18.06 0.52
CA ASP A 97 -7.49 17.85 1.87
C ASP A 97 -6.45 17.19 2.80
N ALA A 98 -6.79 17.10 4.09
CA ALA A 98 -5.89 16.51 5.08
C ALA A 98 -5.55 15.05 4.78
N ALA A 99 -6.52 14.28 4.25
CA ALA A 99 -6.33 12.88 3.89
C ALA A 99 -5.33 12.70 2.74
N GLN A 100 -5.32 13.63 1.79
CA GLN A 100 -4.39 13.62 0.68
C GLN A 100 -2.98 14.04 1.11
N ARG A 101 -2.87 15.01 2.02
CA ARG A 101 -1.58 15.55 2.46
C ARG A 101 -0.77 14.60 3.31
N MET A 102 -1.41 13.69 4.06
CA MET A 102 -0.70 12.69 4.86
C MET A 102 -0.20 11.52 4.02
N ALA A 103 -0.76 11.29 2.81
CA ALA A 103 -0.44 10.14 1.97
C ALA A 103 0.89 10.33 1.26
N VAL A 104 1.70 9.27 1.22
CA VAL A 104 2.97 9.22 0.50
C VAL A 104 3.01 8.04 -0.45
N ARG A 105 3.70 8.24 -1.57
CA ARG A 105 4.09 7.17 -2.48
C ARG A 105 5.44 6.64 -2.07
N ILE A 106 5.58 5.32 -2.03
CA ILE A 106 6.84 4.64 -1.74
C ILE A 106 7.23 3.82 -2.97
N ARG A 107 8.47 4.02 -3.42
CA ARG A 107 9.12 3.20 -4.44
C ARG A 107 10.30 2.50 -3.79
N ASN A 108 10.23 1.19 -3.74
CA ASN A 108 11.28 0.36 -3.19
C ASN A 108 12.20 -0.09 -4.32
N VAL A 109 13.44 0.37 -4.29
CA VAL A 109 14.51 -0.08 -5.17
C VAL A 109 15.26 -1.19 -4.44
N GLY A 110 14.97 -2.43 -4.79
CA GLY A 110 15.65 -3.61 -4.27
C GLY A 110 16.91 -3.96 -5.08
N CYS A 111 17.63 -5.01 -4.67
CA CYS A 111 18.87 -5.45 -5.34
C CYS A 111 18.67 -6.06 -6.73
N GLY A 112 17.49 -6.33 -7.17
CA GLY A 112 17.17 -6.91 -8.48
C GLY A 112 15.71 -6.74 -8.85
N SER A 113 15.00 -5.94 -8.07
CA SER A 113 13.57 -5.70 -8.23
C SER A 113 13.23 -4.24 -8.01
N LEU A 114 12.11 -3.84 -8.55
CA LEU A 114 11.49 -2.55 -8.31
C LEU A 114 10.05 -2.78 -7.93
N SER A 115 9.62 -2.28 -6.78
CA SER A 115 8.23 -2.33 -6.36
C SER A 115 7.72 -0.97 -5.93
N THR A 116 6.41 -0.84 -5.82
CA THR A 116 5.75 0.40 -5.40
C THR A 116 4.69 0.08 -4.36
N GLY A 117 4.51 1.01 -3.44
CA GLY A 117 3.50 0.98 -2.41
C GLY A 117 3.07 2.39 -2.02
N SER A 118 2.23 2.43 -1.02
CA SER A 118 1.71 3.63 -0.39
C SER A 118 2.14 3.67 1.08
N GLY A 119 2.01 4.82 1.68
CA GLY A 119 2.14 5.02 3.12
C GLY A 119 1.38 6.26 3.54
N PHE A 120 1.36 6.51 4.83
CA PHE A 120 0.79 7.73 5.40
C PHE A 120 1.54 8.15 6.66
N ALA A 121 1.64 9.45 6.86
CA ALA A 121 2.29 10.03 8.03
C ALA A 121 1.40 9.92 9.28
N ILE A 122 1.99 9.55 10.42
CA ILE A 122 1.36 9.54 11.74
C ILE A 122 1.92 10.64 12.67
N ASP A 123 3.08 11.16 12.34
CA ASP A 123 3.66 12.38 12.87
C ASP A 123 4.50 13.07 11.78
N ASP A 124 5.21 14.13 12.13
CA ASP A 124 6.02 14.92 11.19
C ASP A 124 7.28 14.23 10.66
N HIS A 125 7.69 13.09 11.25
CA HIS A 125 8.87 12.32 10.83
C HIS A 125 8.66 10.81 10.76
N THR A 126 7.41 10.34 10.93
CA THR A 126 7.12 8.91 10.93
C THR A 126 5.95 8.62 10.01
N LEU A 127 6.15 7.66 9.12
CA LEU A 127 5.07 7.12 8.30
C LEU A 127 4.87 5.63 8.54
N VAL A 128 3.65 5.19 8.34
CA VAL A 128 3.23 3.79 8.34
C VAL A 128 3.10 3.30 6.91
N THR A 129 3.51 2.07 6.67
CA THR A 129 3.32 1.33 5.43
C THR A 129 3.26 -0.17 5.72
N ASN A 130 3.30 -1.03 4.69
CA ASN A 130 3.43 -2.47 4.89
C ASN A 130 4.89 -2.92 4.95
N ARG A 131 5.12 -4.03 5.68
CA ARG A 131 6.43 -4.68 5.74
C ARG A 131 6.92 -5.09 4.36
N HIS A 132 6.06 -5.73 3.54
CA HIS A 132 6.45 -6.17 2.19
C HIS A 132 6.77 -5.01 1.25
N VAL A 133 6.30 -3.78 1.53
CA VAL A 133 6.63 -2.58 0.74
C VAL A 133 8.07 -2.14 0.96
N VAL A 134 8.61 -2.33 2.18
CA VAL A 134 9.96 -1.89 2.55
C VAL A 134 10.99 -3.02 2.64
N ALA A 135 10.55 -4.27 2.48
CA ALA A 135 11.44 -5.43 2.57
C ALA A 135 12.42 -5.47 1.40
N ASP A 136 13.61 -6.06 1.65
CA ASP A 136 14.67 -6.31 0.66
C ASP A 136 15.07 -5.04 -0.13
N SER A 137 15.10 -3.91 0.55
CA SER A 137 15.35 -2.59 0.00
C SER A 137 16.85 -2.28 -0.06
N ALA A 138 17.34 -1.81 -1.21
CA ALA A 138 18.60 -1.09 -1.32
C ALA A 138 18.39 0.40 -1.04
N SER A 139 17.26 0.96 -1.47
CA SER A 139 16.81 2.32 -1.14
C SER A 139 15.30 2.47 -1.22
N LEU A 140 14.75 3.37 -0.40
CA LEU A 140 13.36 3.78 -0.42
C LEU A 140 13.27 5.20 -0.96
N GLU A 141 12.55 5.37 -2.06
CA GLU A 141 12.21 6.68 -2.62
C GLU A 141 10.79 7.02 -2.18
N ILE A 142 10.65 8.08 -1.39
CA ILE A 142 9.38 8.51 -0.81
C ILE A 142 9.01 9.85 -1.42
N SER A 143 7.77 9.97 -1.94
CA SER A 143 7.27 11.21 -2.49
C SER A 143 5.94 11.59 -1.82
N THR A 144 5.77 12.83 -1.44
CA THR A 144 4.56 13.39 -0.86
C THR A 144 3.49 13.69 -1.93
N TYR A 145 2.30 14.07 -1.51
CA TYR A 145 1.15 14.38 -2.38
C TYR A 145 1.43 15.45 -3.43
N ASP A 146 2.32 16.40 -3.13
CA ASP A 146 2.76 17.50 -3.99
C ASP A 146 4.00 17.15 -4.84
N GLY A 147 4.46 15.90 -4.78
CA GLY A 147 5.60 15.39 -5.56
C GLY A 147 6.96 15.70 -4.96
N ARG A 148 7.04 16.24 -3.75
CA ARG A 148 8.30 16.49 -3.05
C ARG A 148 8.89 15.17 -2.57
N ASP A 149 10.17 14.94 -2.84
CA ASP A 149 10.90 13.79 -2.32
C ASP A 149 11.24 14.00 -0.84
N VAL A 150 11.15 12.91 -0.07
CA VAL A 150 11.45 12.85 1.36
C VAL A 150 12.47 11.77 1.60
N GLN A 151 13.55 12.09 2.30
CA GLN A 151 14.61 11.15 2.58
C GLN A 151 14.22 10.20 3.71
N ALA A 152 14.23 8.88 3.44
CA ALA A 152 14.11 7.85 4.46
C ALA A 152 15.39 7.78 5.31
N GLN A 153 15.23 7.74 6.63
CA GLN A 153 16.31 7.56 7.57
C GLN A 153 16.47 6.10 8.00
N ALA A 154 15.36 5.46 8.35
CA ALA A 154 15.30 4.08 8.79
C ALA A 154 13.92 3.49 8.50
N ALA A 155 13.88 2.20 8.21
CA ALA A 155 12.64 1.42 8.14
C ALA A 155 12.70 0.31 9.18
N SER A 156 11.58 0.06 9.84
CA SER A 156 11.44 -0.96 10.88
C SER A 156 10.13 -1.72 10.67
N THR A 157 10.13 -3.00 10.99
CA THR A 157 9.00 -3.91 10.79
C THR A 157 8.63 -4.63 12.07
N THR A 158 7.39 -5.11 12.16
CA THR A 158 6.92 -5.96 13.26
C THR A 158 6.60 -7.37 12.76
N PRO A 159 6.78 -8.42 13.59
CA PRO A 159 6.39 -9.78 13.25
C PRO A 159 4.88 -10.02 13.36
N ILE A 160 4.15 -9.21 14.13
CA ILE A 160 2.72 -9.43 14.44
C ILE A 160 1.77 -8.97 13.34
N ALA A 161 2.24 -8.20 12.37
CA ALA A 161 1.44 -7.74 11.24
C ALA A 161 2.30 -7.45 10.03
N ASP A 162 1.69 -7.35 8.85
CA ASP A 162 2.37 -6.85 7.65
C ASP A 162 2.46 -5.32 7.68
N LEU A 163 3.04 -4.77 8.76
CA LEU A 163 3.20 -3.34 8.98
C LEU A 163 4.67 -2.96 9.12
N ALA A 164 4.98 -1.72 8.76
CA ALA A 164 6.29 -1.11 8.91
C ALA A 164 6.16 0.36 9.29
N LEU A 165 7.16 0.83 10.04
CA LEU A 165 7.39 2.25 10.32
C LEU A 165 8.60 2.71 9.51
N VAL A 166 8.51 3.86 8.87
CA VAL A 166 9.65 4.52 8.22
C VAL A 166 9.84 5.88 8.85
N ARG A 167 11.05 6.11 9.37
CA ARG A 167 11.49 7.42 9.85
C ARG A 167 12.05 8.23 8.70
N THR A 168 11.76 9.52 8.69
CA THR A 168 12.20 10.45 7.65
C THR A 168 13.12 11.53 8.22
N VAL A 169 14.05 12.00 7.39
CA VAL A 169 14.91 13.15 7.73
C VAL A 169 14.13 14.45 7.58
N ASP A 170 13.37 14.55 6.48
CA ASP A 170 12.57 15.73 6.18
C ASP A 170 11.19 15.64 6.83
N PRO A 171 10.59 16.76 7.23
CA PRO A 171 9.25 16.75 7.80
C PRO A 171 8.19 16.43 6.76
N LEU A 172 7.19 15.64 7.17
CA LEU A 172 6.02 15.27 6.39
C LEU A 172 4.96 16.39 6.45
N PRO A 173 4.16 16.58 5.37
CA PRO A 173 3.28 17.76 5.26
C PRO A 173 2.09 17.76 6.23
N ALA A 174 1.61 16.58 6.62
CA ALA A 174 0.50 16.40 7.55
C ALA A 174 0.55 15.00 8.16
N ALA A 175 -0.03 14.83 9.32
CA ALA A 175 -0.16 13.57 10.02
C ALA A 175 -1.61 13.14 10.17
N ALA A 176 -1.86 11.84 10.15
CA ALA A 176 -3.16 11.23 10.35
C ALA A 176 -3.46 11.01 11.82
N GLY A 177 -4.68 11.34 12.25
CA GLY A 177 -5.21 10.86 13.52
C GLY A 177 -5.65 9.40 13.40
N LEU A 178 -5.40 8.59 14.42
CA LEU A 178 -5.88 7.21 14.48
C LEU A 178 -7.26 7.15 15.14
N ALA A 179 -8.17 6.35 14.58
CA ALA A 179 -9.46 6.07 15.21
C ALA A 179 -9.26 5.33 16.56
N PRO A 180 -10.13 5.52 17.56
CA PRO A 180 -9.98 4.88 18.86
C PRO A 180 -10.29 3.38 18.81
N THR A 181 -11.10 2.92 17.86
CA THR A 181 -11.58 1.54 17.72
C THR A 181 -11.67 1.15 16.26
N ASP A 182 -11.70 -0.16 16.02
CA ASP A 182 -11.93 -0.72 14.70
C ASP A 182 -13.33 -0.38 14.18
N PRO A 183 -13.51 -0.21 12.87
CA PRO A 183 -14.80 0.10 12.27
C PRO A 183 -15.71 -1.13 12.29
N GLN A 184 -17.00 -0.91 12.46
CA GLN A 184 -18.00 -1.98 12.41
C GLN A 184 -18.36 -2.32 10.96
N ARG A 185 -18.86 -3.53 10.73
CA ARG A 185 -19.45 -3.93 9.44
C ARG A 185 -20.51 -2.91 9.00
N GLY A 186 -20.43 -2.49 7.73
CA GLY A 186 -21.27 -1.47 7.15
C GLY A 186 -20.74 -0.04 7.30
N ALA A 187 -19.66 0.17 8.05
CA ALA A 187 -19.02 1.48 8.13
C ALA A 187 -18.44 1.89 6.78
N SER A 188 -18.74 3.11 6.35
CA SER A 188 -18.14 3.68 5.14
C SER A 188 -16.67 4.04 5.38
N VAL A 189 -15.84 3.72 4.40
CA VAL A 189 -14.40 3.96 4.45
C VAL A 189 -13.89 4.62 3.16
N THR A 190 -12.78 5.30 3.27
CA THR A 190 -12.05 5.87 2.12
C THR A 190 -10.59 5.43 2.20
N VAL A 191 -10.11 4.78 1.14
CA VAL A 191 -8.70 4.40 0.98
C VAL A 191 -7.96 5.55 0.30
N ALA A 192 -6.89 6.04 0.91
CA ALA A 192 -6.03 7.10 0.36
C ALA A 192 -4.65 6.54 0.03
N GLY A 193 -4.27 6.49 -1.25
CA GLY A 193 -2.99 5.92 -1.66
C GLY A 193 -2.70 6.05 -3.14
N TYR A 194 -1.71 5.29 -3.62
CA TYR A 194 -1.13 5.41 -4.96
C TYR A 194 -1.25 4.09 -5.74
N PRO A 195 -2.45 3.73 -6.22
CA PRO A 195 -2.62 2.52 -7.03
C PRO A 195 -1.69 2.56 -8.24
N LEU A 196 -1.04 1.41 -8.53
CA LEU A 196 -0.04 1.23 -9.59
C LEU A 196 1.16 2.19 -9.48
N GLY A 197 1.43 2.73 -8.28
CA GLY A 197 2.48 3.74 -8.07
C GLY A 197 2.25 5.04 -8.85
N SER A 198 1.03 5.28 -9.29
CA SER A 198 0.62 6.37 -10.16
C SER A 198 0.27 7.64 -9.35
N ARG A 199 -0.89 8.23 -9.61
CA ARG A 199 -1.38 9.42 -8.90
C ARG A 199 -2.07 9.07 -7.60
N LEU A 200 -2.06 9.99 -6.65
CA LEU A 200 -2.87 9.90 -5.44
C LEU A 200 -4.35 9.72 -5.79
N THR A 201 -4.96 8.71 -5.19
CA THR A 201 -6.35 8.32 -5.46
C THR A 201 -7.07 8.08 -4.13
N LEU A 202 -8.30 8.58 -4.06
CA LEU A 202 -9.22 8.30 -2.96
C LEU A 202 -10.29 7.33 -3.46
N THR A 203 -10.30 6.10 -2.92
CA THR A 203 -11.27 5.07 -3.28
C THR A 203 -12.23 4.85 -2.12
N ARG A 204 -13.53 4.92 -2.39
CA ARG A 204 -14.56 4.73 -1.37
C ARG A 204 -15.06 3.29 -1.37
N GLY A 205 -15.48 2.85 -0.19
CA GLY A 205 -16.09 1.54 0.04
C GLY A 205 -16.69 1.44 1.42
N ASN A 206 -17.01 0.22 1.82
CA ASN A 206 -17.56 -0.10 3.13
C ASN A 206 -16.85 -1.31 3.72
N VAL A 207 -16.82 -1.40 5.04
CA VAL A 207 -16.41 -2.61 5.72
C VAL A 207 -17.51 -3.66 5.53
N ILE A 208 -17.20 -4.75 4.84
CA ILE A 208 -18.15 -5.84 4.58
C ILE A 208 -18.04 -6.99 5.60
N GLY A 209 -16.98 -7.01 6.39
CA GLY A 209 -16.76 -8.00 7.45
C GLY A 209 -15.35 -8.00 7.96
N ALA A 210 -15.04 -9.05 8.72
CA ALA A 210 -13.70 -9.41 9.16
C ALA A 210 -13.49 -10.90 8.93
N THR A 211 -12.24 -11.33 8.79
CA THR A 211 -11.87 -12.74 8.61
C THR A 211 -10.51 -12.98 9.24
N THR A 212 -10.19 -14.24 9.52
CA THR A 212 -8.80 -14.60 9.78
C THR A 212 -7.98 -14.33 8.53
N ASP A 213 -6.78 -13.79 8.68
CA ASP A 213 -5.93 -13.43 7.55
C ASP A 213 -5.76 -14.62 6.58
N PRO A 214 -6.22 -14.51 5.32
CA PRO A 214 -6.14 -15.60 4.38
C PRO A 214 -4.75 -15.75 3.74
N LEU A 215 -3.83 -14.81 3.96
CA LEU A 215 -2.51 -14.77 3.31
C LEU A 215 -1.38 -15.15 4.25
N HIS A 216 -1.56 -14.95 5.58
CA HIS A 216 -0.53 -15.18 6.57
C HIS A 216 -1.16 -15.75 7.85
N ASP A 217 -0.76 -16.89 8.27
CA ASP A 217 -1.33 -17.61 9.42
C ASP A 217 -1.18 -16.88 10.77
N ASN A 218 -0.39 -15.82 10.83
CA ASN A 218 0.01 -15.15 12.08
C ASN A 218 -0.54 -13.72 12.28
N LEU A 219 -1.30 -13.17 11.33
CA LEU A 219 -1.80 -11.79 11.46
C LEU A 219 -3.12 -11.66 12.24
N GLY A 220 -3.75 -12.78 12.61
CA GLY A 220 -5.01 -12.76 13.33
C GLY A 220 -6.19 -12.31 12.47
N GLU A 221 -7.08 -11.49 13.04
CA GLU A 221 -8.25 -10.97 12.35
C GLU A 221 -7.90 -9.74 11.51
N VAL A 222 -8.39 -9.72 10.28
CA VAL A 222 -8.27 -8.59 9.34
C VAL A 222 -9.64 -8.15 8.86
N LEU A 223 -9.78 -6.87 8.56
CA LEU A 223 -11.01 -6.33 7.99
C LEU A 223 -11.07 -6.63 6.49
N VAL A 224 -12.29 -6.83 6.00
CA VAL A 224 -12.59 -6.98 4.58
C VAL A 224 -13.43 -5.78 4.15
N THR A 225 -13.04 -5.13 3.06
CA THR A 225 -13.78 -3.99 2.48
C THR A 225 -14.07 -4.22 1.01
N ASP A 226 -15.10 -3.55 0.48
CA ASP A 226 -15.43 -3.52 -0.94
C ASP A 226 -14.78 -2.32 -1.67
N ALA A 227 -13.91 -1.58 -0.99
CA ALA A 227 -13.09 -0.55 -1.61
C ALA A 227 -12.13 -1.20 -2.62
N VAL A 228 -12.23 -0.81 -3.89
CA VAL A 228 -11.38 -1.37 -4.96
C VAL A 228 -9.96 -0.86 -4.80
N VAL A 229 -9.02 -1.80 -4.66
CA VAL A 229 -7.58 -1.51 -4.56
C VAL A 229 -6.81 -2.20 -5.68
N GLU A 230 -5.64 -1.68 -6.01
CA GLU A 230 -4.75 -2.22 -7.05
C GLU A 230 -3.34 -2.40 -6.48
N PRO A 231 -2.46 -3.18 -7.14
CA PRO A 231 -1.04 -3.20 -6.78
C PRO A 231 -0.49 -1.78 -6.61
N GLY A 232 0.28 -1.53 -5.55
CA GLY A 232 0.69 -0.18 -5.15
C GLY A 232 -0.20 0.48 -4.12
N SER A 233 -1.42 -0.01 -3.87
CA SER A 233 -2.27 0.44 -2.77
C SER A 233 -1.83 -0.14 -1.41
N SER A 234 -0.93 -1.12 -1.36
CA SER A 234 -0.35 -1.64 -0.12
C SER A 234 0.23 -0.50 0.70
N GLY A 235 -0.11 -0.42 2.00
CA GLY A 235 0.28 0.65 2.91
C GLY A 235 -0.64 1.88 2.89
N SER A 236 -1.67 1.91 2.05
CA SER A 236 -2.66 3.00 2.03
C SER A 236 -3.42 3.10 3.35
N ALA A 237 -3.67 4.33 3.80
CA ALA A 237 -4.57 4.58 4.91
C ALA A 237 -6.01 4.27 4.53
N VAL A 238 -6.72 3.58 5.42
CA VAL A 238 -8.17 3.43 5.38
C VAL A 238 -8.77 4.38 6.40
N LEU A 239 -9.61 5.31 5.94
CA LEU A 239 -10.12 6.42 6.72
C LEU A 239 -11.61 6.27 7.01
N ASP A 240 -12.04 6.68 8.19
CA ASP A 240 -13.44 6.87 8.53
C ASP A 240 -14.00 8.20 7.96
N ALA A 241 -15.29 8.45 8.21
CA ALA A 241 -15.96 9.67 7.77
C ALA A 241 -15.39 10.96 8.41
N GLN A 242 -14.61 10.84 9.49
CA GLN A 242 -13.92 11.94 10.16
C GLN A 242 -12.48 12.11 9.68
N GLY A 243 -12.02 11.32 8.71
CA GLY A 243 -10.66 11.34 8.19
C GLY A 243 -9.63 10.70 9.12
N ARG A 244 -10.06 9.90 10.11
CA ARG A 244 -9.17 9.16 11.01
C ARG A 244 -8.87 7.79 10.43
N VAL A 245 -7.66 7.32 10.61
CA VAL A 245 -7.22 5.99 10.17
C VAL A 245 -7.91 4.91 11.00
N VAL A 246 -8.62 4.02 10.33
CA VAL A 246 -9.27 2.81 10.87
C VAL A 246 -8.54 1.53 10.48
N GLY A 247 -7.53 1.62 9.61
CA GLY A 247 -6.70 0.49 9.21
C GLY A 247 -5.74 0.80 8.08
N VAL A 248 -5.01 -0.21 7.65
CA VAL A 248 -3.98 -0.16 6.60
C VAL A 248 -4.23 -1.23 5.57
N VAL A 249 -4.37 -0.86 4.30
CA VAL A 249 -4.51 -1.82 3.20
C VAL A 249 -3.24 -2.63 3.08
N TYR A 250 -3.34 -3.96 3.01
CA TYR A 250 -2.17 -4.81 2.77
C TYR A 250 -2.31 -5.76 1.60
N ALA A 251 -3.54 -6.08 1.18
CA ALA A 251 -3.75 -6.99 0.06
C ALA A 251 -5.08 -6.74 -0.66
N LYS A 252 -5.15 -7.27 -1.90
CA LYS A 252 -6.34 -7.35 -2.73
C LYS A 252 -6.85 -8.78 -2.73
N GLY A 253 -8.16 -8.99 -2.49
CA GLY A 253 -8.83 -10.26 -2.66
C GLY A 253 -9.11 -10.59 -4.13
N GLU A 254 -9.27 -11.87 -4.44
CA GLU A 254 -9.55 -12.35 -5.81
C GLU A 254 -10.93 -11.90 -6.33
N ASP A 255 -11.87 -11.68 -5.44
CA ASP A 255 -13.24 -11.22 -5.71
C ASP A 255 -13.38 -9.69 -5.83
N GLY A 256 -12.26 -8.96 -5.82
CA GLY A 256 -12.24 -7.50 -5.87
C GLY A 256 -12.38 -6.83 -4.52
N THR A 257 -12.44 -7.59 -3.42
CA THR A 257 -12.36 -7.06 -2.06
C THR A 257 -10.95 -6.58 -1.72
N SER A 258 -10.80 -5.90 -0.59
CA SER A 258 -9.49 -5.56 -0.04
C SER A 258 -9.38 -6.02 1.41
N PHE A 259 -8.19 -6.46 1.78
CA PHE A 259 -7.83 -6.83 3.15
C PHE A 259 -7.10 -5.68 3.82
N VAL A 260 -7.49 -5.43 5.06
CA VAL A 260 -7.05 -4.26 5.83
C VAL A 260 -6.61 -4.70 7.22
N VAL A 261 -5.39 -4.37 7.61
CA VAL A 261 -4.92 -4.50 8.99
C VAL A 261 -5.71 -3.50 9.85
N PRO A 262 -6.43 -3.92 10.89
CA PRO A 262 -7.26 -3.02 11.69
C PRO A 262 -6.41 -2.02 12.50
N VAL A 263 -7.01 -0.88 12.87
CA VAL A 263 -6.32 0.16 13.64
C VAL A 263 -5.91 -0.33 15.04
N SER A 264 -6.63 -1.28 15.63
CA SER A 264 -6.25 -1.89 16.89
C SER A 264 -4.88 -2.59 16.81
N THR A 265 -4.61 -3.31 15.73
CA THR A 265 -3.31 -3.94 15.47
C THR A 265 -2.21 -2.89 15.23
N LEU A 266 -2.52 -1.82 14.46
CA LEU A 266 -1.58 -0.70 14.29
C LEU A 266 -1.23 -0.03 15.62
N ARG A 267 -2.23 0.20 16.49
CA ARG A 267 -1.99 0.76 17.83
C ARG A 267 -1.12 -0.17 18.67
N ALA A 268 -1.41 -1.46 18.69
CA ALA A 268 -0.59 -2.43 19.42
C ALA A 268 0.87 -2.41 18.97
N MET A 269 1.12 -2.28 17.66
CA MET A 269 2.48 -2.11 17.13
C MET A 269 3.15 -0.81 17.62
N LEU A 270 2.40 0.29 17.67
CA LEU A 270 2.95 1.59 18.11
C LEU A 270 3.19 1.64 19.61
N ASP A 271 2.41 0.88 20.40
CA ASP A 271 2.55 0.80 21.86
C ASP A 271 3.70 -0.12 22.28
N ASP A 272 4.13 -1.06 21.43
CA ASP A 272 5.20 -2.02 21.69
C ASP A 272 6.42 -1.80 20.77
N GLU A 273 7.16 -0.74 21.06
CA GLU A 273 8.39 -0.42 20.31
C GLU A 273 9.48 -1.50 20.43
N ALA A 274 9.41 -2.37 21.44
CA ALA A 274 10.40 -3.43 21.66
C ALA A 274 10.33 -4.56 20.63
N GLU A 275 9.18 -4.76 19.99
CA GLU A 275 9.00 -5.76 18.93
C GLU A 275 9.32 -5.24 17.52
N VAL A 276 9.63 -3.95 17.39
CA VAL A 276 9.95 -3.34 16.09
C VAL A 276 11.44 -3.55 15.78
N THR A 277 11.73 -4.26 14.70
CA THR A 277 13.09 -4.57 14.26
C THR A 277 13.41 -3.84 12.94
N PRO A 278 14.70 -3.54 12.66
CA PRO A 278 15.09 -2.97 11.38
C PRO A 278 14.56 -3.81 10.21
N ALA A 279 14.03 -3.15 9.20
CA ALA A 279 13.59 -3.83 7.97
C ALA A 279 14.80 -4.51 7.31
N PRO A 280 14.65 -5.74 6.80
CA PRO A 280 15.71 -6.41 6.08
C PRO A 280 16.09 -5.61 4.84
N THR A 281 17.39 -5.35 4.69
CA THR A 281 17.95 -4.73 3.48
C THR A 281 18.53 -5.80 2.59
N CYS A 282 18.45 -5.59 1.27
CA CYS A 282 19.08 -6.53 0.35
C CYS A 282 20.62 -6.40 0.45
N THR A 283 21.31 -7.53 0.52
CA THR A 283 22.78 -7.62 0.39
C THR A 283 23.14 -7.75 -1.09
N GLN A 284 24.04 -6.87 -1.55
CA GLN A 284 24.59 -6.94 -2.91
C GLN A 284 25.53 -8.13 -3.07
#